data_9c1662762c0cf03de0ad5583a64e2dd0
#
_entry.id   9c1662762c0cf03de0ad5583a64e2dd0
#
_cell.length_a   1.000
_cell.length_b   1.000
_cell.length_c   1.000
_cell.angle_alpha   90.00
_cell.angle_beta   90.00
_cell.angle_gamma   90.00
#
_symmetry.space_group_name_H-M   'P 1'
#
loop_
_entity.id
_entity.type
_entity.pdbx_description
1 polymer ?
#
loop_
_entity_poly.entity_id
_entity_poly.type
_entity_poly.pdbx_seq_one_letter_code
_entity_poly.pdbx_strand_id
1 'polypeptide(L)'
;MANHPRMASAIRALAMDAVQQANSGHPGAPMGMADIAVALWGEHLHHNPSNPHWSNRDRFVLSNGHGSMLIYALLHLTGYKLPMKELKKFRQLHSKTAGHPEVGVTPGVETTTGPLGQGLTNAVGMALAEKL
;
A
#
# COMPACT_ATOMS: atom_id res chain seq x y z
N MET A 1 -3.74 22.96 -4.66
CA MET A 1 -3.44 22.27 -3.39
C MET A 1 -4.17 20.94 -3.37
N ALA A 2 -3.48 19.84 -3.15
CA ALA A 2 -4.12 18.54 -3.00
C ALA A 2 -5.10 18.58 -1.81
N ASN A 3 -6.30 18.03 -1.99
CA ASN A 3 -7.30 18.00 -0.91
C ASN A 3 -7.02 16.79 0.01
N HIS A 4 -6.01 16.91 0.86
CA HIS A 4 -5.56 15.85 1.76
C HIS A 4 -6.69 15.23 2.59
N PRO A 5 -7.60 15.99 3.23
CA PRO A 5 -8.70 15.39 3.98
C PRO A 5 -9.62 14.51 3.12
N ARG A 6 -9.85 14.92 1.87
CA ARG A 6 -10.68 14.14 0.94
C ARG A 6 -9.96 12.85 0.50
N MET A 7 -8.64 12.92 0.25
CA MET A 7 -7.85 11.75 -0.09
C MET A 7 -7.77 10.76 1.08
N ALA A 8 -7.54 11.24 2.30
CA ALA A 8 -7.55 10.41 3.50
C ALA A 8 -8.92 9.74 3.72
N SER A 9 -10.02 10.48 3.51
CA SER A 9 -11.37 9.93 3.58
C SER A 9 -11.60 8.85 2.51
N ALA A 10 -11.08 9.02 1.29
CA ALA A 10 -11.17 8.01 0.25
C ALA A 10 -10.41 6.71 0.63
N ILE A 11 -9.22 6.83 1.21
CA ILE A 11 -8.46 5.66 1.71
C ILE A 11 -9.28 4.92 2.77
N ARG A 12 -9.85 5.63 3.73
CA ARG A 12 -10.68 5.05 4.79
C ARG A 12 -11.91 4.34 4.23
N ALA A 13 -12.63 4.98 3.31
CA ALA A 13 -13.82 4.40 2.67
C ALA A 13 -13.46 3.12 1.91
N LEU A 14 -12.43 3.15 1.06
CA LEU A 14 -11.97 1.99 0.31
C LEU A 14 -11.57 0.83 1.23
N ALA A 15 -10.91 1.12 2.36
CA ALA A 15 -10.52 0.10 3.31
C ALA A 15 -11.72 -0.52 4.05
N MET A 16 -12.67 0.31 4.50
CA MET A 16 -13.91 -0.17 5.12
C MET A 16 -14.70 -1.06 4.19
N ASP A 17 -14.95 -0.60 2.96
CA ASP A 17 -15.74 -1.32 1.97
C ASP A 17 -15.09 -2.65 1.59
N ALA A 18 -13.77 -2.67 1.37
CA ALA A 18 -13.06 -3.89 1.02
C ALA A 18 -13.06 -4.93 2.14
N VAL A 19 -12.81 -4.49 3.39
CA VAL A 19 -12.84 -5.38 4.57
C VAL A 19 -14.26 -5.91 4.80
N GLN A 20 -15.27 -5.06 4.69
CA GLN A 20 -16.67 -5.46 4.83
C GLN A 20 -17.08 -6.45 3.73
N GLN A 21 -16.72 -6.18 2.48
CA GLN A 21 -17.01 -7.06 1.35
C GLN A 21 -16.34 -8.43 1.50
N ALA A 22 -15.10 -8.45 1.97
CA ALA A 22 -14.36 -9.70 2.19
C ALA A 22 -14.81 -10.45 3.47
N ASN A 23 -15.58 -9.80 4.34
CA ASN A 23 -15.91 -10.27 5.69
C ASN A 23 -14.66 -10.73 6.46
N SER A 24 -13.52 -10.10 6.17
CA SER A 24 -12.21 -10.45 6.72
C SER A 24 -11.21 -9.33 6.45
N GLY A 25 -10.33 -9.05 7.41
CA GLY A 25 -9.27 -8.05 7.25
C GLY A 25 -9.07 -7.19 8.48
N HIS A 26 -8.16 -6.21 8.36
CA HIS A 26 -7.74 -5.36 9.47
C HIS A 26 -7.90 -3.89 9.06
N PRO A 27 -8.99 -3.21 9.45
CA PRO A 27 -9.23 -1.82 9.05
C PRO A 27 -8.45 -0.80 9.89
N GLY A 28 -7.93 -1.16 11.06
CA GLY A 28 -7.33 -0.23 12.01
C GLY A 28 -6.20 0.61 11.44
N ALA A 29 -5.20 -0.02 10.81
CA ALA A 29 -4.08 0.71 10.22
C ALA A 29 -4.51 1.64 9.06
N PRO A 30 -5.31 1.22 8.08
CA PRO A 30 -5.83 2.13 7.07
C PRO A 30 -6.62 3.32 7.63
N MET A 31 -7.40 3.10 8.68
CA MET A 31 -8.19 4.16 9.32
C MET A 31 -7.30 5.17 10.03
N GLY A 32 -6.33 4.70 10.83
CA GLY A 32 -5.49 5.55 11.67
C GLY A 32 -4.36 6.24 10.91
N MET A 33 -3.87 5.64 9.84
CA MET A 33 -2.69 6.13 9.11
C MET A 33 -3.01 6.87 7.80
N ALA A 34 -4.28 7.04 7.45
CA ALA A 34 -4.65 7.62 6.17
C ALA A 34 -4.07 9.01 5.94
N ASP A 35 -4.09 9.90 6.93
CA ASP A 35 -3.55 11.27 6.81
C ASP A 35 -2.04 11.26 6.64
N ILE A 36 -1.32 10.44 7.42
CA ILE A 36 0.13 10.26 7.32
C ILE A 36 0.50 9.74 5.93
N ALA A 37 -0.24 8.74 5.45
CA ALA A 37 -0.01 8.14 4.15
C ALA A 37 -0.25 9.14 3.00
N VAL A 38 -1.29 9.96 3.10
CA VAL A 38 -1.57 11.01 2.09
C VAL A 38 -0.45 12.05 2.05
N ALA A 39 0.01 12.51 3.21
CA ALA A 39 1.13 13.46 3.26
C ALA A 39 2.41 12.85 2.67
N LEU A 40 2.76 11.62 3.07
CA LEU A 40 3.94 10.93 2.57
C LEU A 40 3.88 10.73 1.04
N TRP A 41 2.82 10.13 0.54
CA TRP A 41 2.68 9.79 -0.89
C TRP A 41 2.41 10.99 -1.79
N GLY A 42 1.77 12.03 -1.26
CA GLY A 42 1.41 13.22 -2.01
C GLY A 42 2.49 14.29 -2.08
N GLU A 43 3.39 14.35 -1.09
CA GLU A 43 4.32 15.47 -0.95
C GLU A 43 5.80 15.05 -0.89
N HIS A 44 6.09 13.83 -0.44
CA HIS A 44 7.46 13.43 -0.13
C HIS A 44 7.96 12.24 -0.95
N LEU A 45 7.12 11.25 -1.21
CA LEU A 45 7.52 10.01 -1.85
C LEU A 45 7.74 10.21 -3.36
N HIS A 46 8.96 9.98 -3.84
CA HIS A 46 9.28 9.98 -5.27
C HIS A 46 8.97 8.60 -5.86
N HIS A 47 7.88 8.51 -6.61
CA HIS A 47 7.44 7.26 -7.23
C HIS A 47 6.90 7.49 -8.63
N ASN A 48 6.87 6.43 -9.47
CA ASN A 48 6.33 6.51 -10.82
C ASN A 48 5.36 5.36 -11.08
N PRO A 49 4.04 5.61 -11.04
CA PRO A 49 3.02 4.58 -11.28
C PRO A 49 3.11 3.92 -12.66
N SER A 50 3.62 4.65 -13.67
CA SER A 50 3.80 4.14 -15.03
C SER A 50 5.04 3.25 -15.16
N ASN A 51 6.01 3.40 -14.25
CA ASN A 51 7.21 2.58 -14.16
C ASN A 51 7.49 2.19 -12.70
N PRO A 52 6.78 1.21 -12.15
CA PRO A 52 6.93 0.78 -10.75
C PRO A 52 8.33 0.26 -10.39
N HIS A 53 9.14 -0.06 -11.39
CA HIS A 53 10.52 -0.57 -11.24
C HIS A 53 11.58 0.50 -11.52
N TRP A 54 11.20 1.77 -11.61
CA TRP A 54 12.16 2.86 -11.77
C TRP A 54 13.25 2.78 -10.69
N SER A 55 14.50 2.75 -11.07
CA SER A 55 15.63 2.47 -10.17
C SER A 55 15.79 3.52 -9.07
N ASN A 56 15.53 4.78 -9.39
CA ASN A 56 15.68 5.93 -8.46
C ASN A 56 14.37 6.29 -7.74
N ARG A 57 13.44 5.36 -7.59
CA ARG A 57 12.22 5.58 -6.79
C ARG A 57 12.50 5.40 -5.30
N ASP A 58 11.74 6.09 -4.48
CA ASP A 58 11.67 5.76 -3.06
C ASP A 58 10.91 4.44 -2.87
N ARG A 59 11.35 3.64 -1.91
CA ARG A 59 10.77 2.32 -1.62
C ARG A 59 9.92 2.37 -0.37
N PHE A 60 8.62 2.34 -0.57
CA PHE A 60 7.66 2.27 0.53
C PHE A 60 7.44 0.84 0.98
N VAL A 61 7.67 0.55 2.25
CA VAL A 61 7.44 -0.76 2.86
C VAL A 61 6.37 -0.66 3.94
N LEU A 62 5.26 -1.35 3.75
CA LEU A 62 4.21 -1.49 4.77
C LEU A 62 4.59 -2.63 5.72
N SER A 63 5.30 -2.32 6.83
CA SER A 63 5.75 -3.32 7.79
C SER A 63 4.60 -4.03 8.52
N ASN A 64 3.54 -3.31 8.85
CA ASN A 64 2.29 -3.89 9.37
C ASN A 64 1.44 -4.43 8.22
N GLY A 65 1.93 -5.45 7.52
CA GLY A 65 1.35 -6.01 6.30
C GLY A 65 -0.11 -6.47 6.43
N HIS A 66 -0.58 -6.78 7.64
CA HIS A 66 -2.00 -7.07 7.90
C HIS A 66 -2.94 -5.89 7.58
N GLY A 67 -2.44 -4.63 7.65
CA GLY A 67 -3.16 -3.44 7.22
C GLY A 67 -3.09 -3.18 5.71
N SER A 68 -3.03 -4.22 4.91
CA SER A 68 -2.73 -4.21 3.47
C SER A 68 -3.62 -3.29 2.64
N MET A 69 -4.86 -3.06 3.04
CA MET A 69 -5.74 -2.12 2.34
C MET A 69 -5.22 -0.68 2.31
N LEU A 70 -4.34 -0.30 3.25
CA LEU A 70 -3.68 1.01 3.18
C LEU A 70 -2.85 1.15 1.91
N ILE A 71 -1.93 0.21 1.66
CA ILE A 71 -1.08 0.27 0.46
C ILE A 71 -1.90 0.06 -0.81
N TYR A 72 -2.91 -0.82 -0.81
CA TYR A 72 -3.73 -1.04 -2.00
C TYR A 72 -4.56 0.19 -2.37
N ALA A 73 -5.15 0.89 -1.40
CA ALA A 73 -5.85 2.14 -1.65
C ALA A 73 -4.90 3.22 -2.20
N LEU A 74 -3.70 3.35 -1.63
CA LEU A 74 -2.67 4.28 -2.11
C LEU A 74 -2.25 3.97 -3.55
N LEU A 75 -1.91 2.72 -3.85
CA LEU A 75 -1.53 2.30 -5.21
C LEU A 75 -2.64 2.56 -6.23
N HIS A 76 -3.90 2.28 -5.86
CA HIS A 76 -5.04 2.59 -6.71
C HIS A 76 -5.19 4.09 -6.96
N LEU A 77 -5.21 4.90 -5.90
CA LEU A 77 -5.47 6.33 -5.98
C LEU A 77 -4.32 7.11 -6.64
N THR A 78 -3.10 6.60 -6.58
CA THR A 78 -1.92 7.22 -7.22
C THR A 78 -1.64 6.73 -8.63
N GLY A 79 -2.49 5.86 -9.19
CA GLY A 79 -2.48 5.53 -10.62
C GLY A 79 -1.67 4.30 -11.01
N TYR A 80 -1.26 3.45 -10.06
CA TYR A 80 -0.68 2.15 -10.40
C TYR A 80 -1.70 1.24 -11.09
N LYS A 81 -1.23 0.20 -11.78
CA LYS A 81 -2.09 -0.79 -12.48
C LYS A 81 -2.82 -1.71 -11.49
N LEU A 82 -3.55 -1.09 -10.56
CA LEU A 82 -4.39 -1.75 -9.56
C LEU A 82 -5.81 -1.17 -9.66
N PRO A 83 -6.64 -1.66 -10.59
CA PRO A 83 -7.98 -1.10 -10.80
C PRO A 83 -8.95 -1.47 -9.68
N MET A 84 -10.04 -0.70 -9.55
CA MET A 84 -11.09 -0.88 -8.54
C MET A 84 -11.62 -2.33 -8.48
N LYS A 85 -11.68 -3.04 -9.59
CA LYS A 85 -12.10 -4.45 -9.64
C LYS A 85 -11.22 -5.37 -8.77
N GLU A 86 -9.94 -5.04 -8.61
CA GLU A 86 -9.02 -5.80 -7.75
C GLU A 86 -9.24 -5.47 -6.27
N LEU A 87 -9.53 -4.20 -5.94
CA LEU A 87 -9.87 -3.81 -4.56
C LEU A 87 -11.15 -4.52 -4.10
N LYS A 88 -12.15 -4.62 -4.98
CA LYS A 88 -13.39 -5.37 -4.71
C LYS A 88 -13.18 -6.88 -4.51
N LYS A 89 -12.03 -7.40 -4.92
CA LYS A 89 -11.62 -8.79 -4.71
C LYS A 89 -10.62 -8.95 -3.55
N PHE A 90 -10.58 -8.00 -2.64
CA PHE A 90 -9.70 -8.06 -1.47
C PHE A 90 -9.81 -9.41 -0.74
N ARG A 91 -8.65 -10.03 -0.49
CA ARG A 91 -8.52 -11.36 0.16
C ARG A 91 -9.19 -12.53 -0.59
N GLN A 92 -9.54 -12.35 -1.85
CA GLN A 92 -10.02 -13.44 -2.67
C GLN A 92 -8.85 -14.15 -3.36
N LEU A 93 -9.00 -15.46 -3.56
CA LEU A 93 -7.97 -16.27 -4.23
C LEU A 93 -7.65 -15.70 -5.62
N HIS A 94 -6.37 -15.63 -5.95
CA HIS A 94 -5.83 -15.09 -7.20
C HIS A 94 -6.10 -13.59 -7.45
N SER A 95 -6.58 -12.84 -6.47
CA SER A 95 -6.63 -11.38 -6.60
C SER A 95 -5.26 -10.74 -6.40
N LYS A 96 -5.10 -9.52 -6.92
CA LYS A 96 -3.89 -8.72 -6.68
C LYS A 96 -3.88 -8.04 -5.30
N THR A 97 -4.91 -8.26 -4.50
CA THR A 97 -5.12 -7.62 -3.20
C THR A 97 -5.24 -8.69 -2.11
N ALA A 98 -4.17 -9.46 -1.94
CA ALA A 98 -4.06 -10.49 -0.91
C ALA A 98 -4.18 -9.89 0.50
N GLY A 99 -4.41 -10.74 1.50
CA GLY A 99 -4.53 -10.32 2.90
C GLY A 99 -3.28 -9.62 3.46
N HIS A 100 -2.12 -9.93 2.89
CA HIS A 100 -0.83 -9.26 3.13
C HIS A 100 -0.22 -8.89 1.78
N PRO A 101 0.54 -7.77 1.68
CA PRO A 101 1.17 -7.38 0.42
C PRO A 101 2.19 -8.43 -0.04
N GLU A 102 2.16 -8.77 -1.33
CA GLU A 102 3.07 -9.74 -1.93
C GLU A 102 3.85 -9.10 -3.07
N VAL A 103 5.18 -9.16 -2.99
CA VAL A 103 6.05 -8.69 -4.07
C VAL A 103 5.85 -9.55 -5.33
N GLY A 104 5.82 -8.89 -6.49
CA GLY A 104 5.59 -9.57 -7.77
C GLY A 104 4.11 -9.82 -8.12
N VAL A 105 3.18 -9.69 -7.16
CA VAL A 105 1.74 -9.83 -7.38
C VAL A 105 1.08 -8.48 -7.61
N THR A 106 1.32 -7.54 -6.70
CA THR A 106 0.75 -6.19 -6.79
C THR A 106 1.82 -5.21 -7.28
N PRO A 107 1.60 -4.50 -8.40
CA PRO A 107 2.54 -3.48 -8.86
C PRO A 107 2.76 -2.39 -7.82
N GLY A 108 4.02 -2.09 -7.49
CA GLY A 108 4.39 -1.08 -6.48
C GLY A 108 4.57 -1.63 -5.06
N VAL A 109 4.38 -2.93 -4.84
CA VAL A 109 4.77 -3.59 -3.59
C VAL A 109 6.24 -3.97 -3.66
N GLU A 110 7.04 -3.46 -2.74
CA GLU A 110 8.50 -3.61 -2.74
C GLU A 110 8.97 -4.91 -2.07
N THR A 111 8.23 -5.40 -1.10
CA THR A 111 8.53 -6.65 -0.38
C THR A 111 7.28 -7.27 0.20
N THR A 112 7.27 -8.59 0.29
CA THR A 112 6.21 -9.32 0.98
C THR A 112 6.34 -9.11 2.48
N THR A 113 5.25 -8.71 3.12
CA THR A 113 5.18 -8.51 4.56
C THR A 113 4.00 -9.27 5.16
N GLY A 114 4.00 -9.40 6.47
CA GLY A 114 2.99 -10.16 7.22
C GLY A 114 3.48 -10.40 8.64
N PRO A 115 4.60 -11.13 8.83
CA PRO A 115 5.24 -11.23 10.15
C PRO A 115 5.63 -9.86 10.68
N LEU A 116 5.22 -9.53 11.90
CA LEU A 116 5.45 -8.22 12.50
C LEU A 116 6.95 -7.93 12.66
N GLY A 117 7.37 -6.74 12.23
CA GLY A 117 8.78 -6.32 12.27
C GLY A 117 9.59 -6.66 11.02
N GLN A 118 9.17 -7.66 10.23
CA GLN A 118 9.91 -8.07 9.02
C GLN A 118 10.06 -6.92 8.02
N GLY A 119 9.00 -6.16 7.76
CA GLY A 119 9.07 -5.05 6.81
C GLY A 119 10.07 -3.98 7.21
N LEU A 120 10.15 -3.64 8.50
CA LEU A 120 11.15 -2.70 9.01
C LEU A 120 12.58 -3.18 8.73
N THR A 121 12.88 -4.43 9.04
CA THR A 121 14.21 -4.99 8.82
C THR A 121 14.56 -5.11 7.34
N ASN A 122 13.59 -5.46 6.50
CA ASN A 122 13.77 -5.45 5.04
C ASN A 122 14.07 -4.04 4.52
N ALA A 123 13.35 -3.01 4.99
CA ALA A 123 13.59 -1.62 4.60
C ALA A 123 14.99 -1.14 5.02
N VAL A 124 15.46 -1.51 6.21
CA VAL A 124 16.83 -1.23 6.67
C VAL A 124 17.86 -1.90 5.75
N GLY A 125 17.63 -3.16 5.37
CA GLY A 125 18.50 -3.87 4.43
C GLY A 125 18.54 -3.21 3.05
N MET A 126 17.40 -2.77 2.51
CA MET A 126 17.32 -2.03 1.25
C MET A 126 18.09 -0.71 1.32
N ALA A 127 17.90 0.07 2.38
CA ALA A 127 18.58 1.35 2.57
C ALA A 127 20.10 1.18 2.72
N LEU A 128 20.54 0.11 3.40
CA LEU A 128 21.96 -0.20 3.50
C LEU A 128 22.55 -0.58 2.14
N ALA A 129 21.86 -1.43 1.38
CA ALA A 129 22.33 -1.84 0.04
C ALA A 129 22.39 -0.68 -0.94
N GLU A 130 21.54 0.32 -0.80
CA GLU A 130 21.54 1.51 -1.64
C GLU A 130 22.67 2.49 -1.29
N LYS A 131 23.16 2.44 -0.05
CA LYS A 131 24.27 3.29 0.44
C LYS A 131 25.65 2.72 0.08
N LEU A 132 25.79 1.39 -0.08
CA LEU A 132 27.05 0.72 -0.37
C LEU A 132 27.38 0.75 -1.86
#